data_d3664d1710afbb0243e21fb95d5c1b9d
#
_entry.id   d3664d1710afbb0243e21fb95d5c1b9d
#
_cell.length_a   1.000
_cell.length_b   1.000
_cell.length_c   1.000
_cell.angle_alpha   90.00
_cell.angle_beta   90.00
_cell.angle_gamma   90.00
#
_symmetry.space_group_name_H-M   'P 1'
#
loop_
_entity.id
_entity.type
_entity.pdbx_description
1 polymer ?
#
loop_
_entity_poly.entity_id
_entity_poly.type
_entity_poly.pdbx_seq_one_letter_code
_entity_poly.pdbx_strand_id
1 'polypeptide(L)'
;WTFKEVEKYGGNKKKIFVSGHSAGGYLTAMIGLDKKWLKEYSIDADSLAGLIPFSGQVISHFSYRKMNGIDNLQPTIDEFAPLFHVRKDAPPLILITGDRELELFGRYEENAYMWRMMKLVGHEDTYLYEIGGHGHGPMGEPAFYILHQQIKRILNTPAKQ
;
A
#
# COMPACT_ATOMS: atom_id res chain seq x y z
N TRP A 1 2.49 16.98 8.56
CA TRP A 1 3.65 17.31 9.40
C TRP A 1 4.96 16.85 8.75
N THR A 2 5.14 15.55 8.44
CA THR A 2 6.41 14.96 7.97
C THR A 2 7.06 15.73 6.81
N PHE A 3 6.31 16.03 5.74
CA PHE A 3 6.83 16.77 4.58
C PHE A 3 7.32 18.20 4.91
N LYS A 4 6.78 18.82 5.98
CA LYS A 4 7.13 20.19 6.38
C LYS A 4 8.31 20.22 7.36
N GLU A 5 8.44 19.20 8.20
CA GLU A 5 9.27 19.28 9.39
C GLU A 5 10.45 18.29 9.39
N VAL A 6 10.41 17.20 8.60
CA VAL A 6 11.37 16.09 8.71
C VAL A 6 12.83 16.52 8.54
N GLU A 7 13.08 17.54 7.70
CA GLU A 7 14.43 18.06 7.45
C GLU A 7 15.05 18.71 8.72
N LYS A 8 14.24 19.29 9.60
CA LYS A 8 14.68 19.84 10.89
C LYS A 8 15.20 18.77 11.86
N TYR A 9 14.84 17.51 11.60
CA TYR A 9 15.23 16.34 12.39
C TYR A 9 16.26 15.46 11.67
N GLY A 10 16.90 15.97 10.61
CA GLY A 10 17.91 15.24 9.83
C GLY A 10 17.34 14.27 8.81
N GLY A 11 16.01 14.25 8.61
CA GLY A 11 15.38 13.44 7.58
C GLY A 11 15.42 14.11 6.20
N ASN A 12 14.92 13.38 5.19
CA ASN A 12 14.87 13.86 3.81
C ASN A 12 13.46 13.68 3.25
N LYS A 13 12.81 14.76 2.87
CA LYS A 13 11.44 14.74 2.32
C LYS A 13 11.30 13.97 1.00
N LYS A 14 12.40 13.74 0.28
CA LYS A 14 12.43 12.88 -0.92
C LYS A 14 12.56 11.39 -0.60
N LYS A 15 12.68 11.02 0.67
CA LYS A 15 12.85 9.64 1.13
C LYS A 15 11.77 9.25 2.15
N ILE A 16 10.55 9.75 1.96
CA ILE A 16 9.41 9.42 2.82
C ILE A 16 8.72 8.18 2.25
N PHE A 17 8.74 7.11 3.03
CA PHE A 17 7.98 5.90 2.78
C PHE A 17 6.75 5.88 3.67
N VAL A 18 5.65 5.31 3.18
CA VAL A 18 4.45 5.09 4.00
C VAL A 18 4.22 3.59 4.11
N SER A 19 3.96 3.15 5.31
CA SER A 19 3.65 1.76 5.64
C SER A 19 2.61 1.70 6.74
N GLY A 20 1.92 0.58 6.83
CA GLY A 20 0.96 0.31 7.88
C GLY A 20 0.40 -1.10 7.73
N HIS A 21 -0.11 -1.66 8.82
CA HIS A 21 -0.68 -2.99 8.85
C HIS A 21 -2.22 -2.94 8.87
N SER A 22 -2.87 -3.86 8.18
CA SER A 22 -4.33 -4.01 8.17
C SER A 22 -5.04 -2.74 7.69
N ALA A 23 -5.82 -2.07 8.55
CA ALA A 23 -6.42 -0.77 8.24
C ALA A 23 -5.36 0.30 7.90
N GLY A 24 -4.18 0.26 8.56
CA GLY A 24 -3.04 1.10 8.21
C GLY A 24 -2.48 0.78 6.81
N GLY A 25 -2.51 -0.48 6.39
CA GLY A 25 -2.15 -0.90 5.03
C GLY A 25 -3.13 -0.36 3.99
N TYR A 26 -4.43 -0.43 4.27
CA TYR A 26 -5.47 0.21 3.45
C TYR A 26 -5.22 1.71 3.30
N LEU A 27 -4.99 2.43 4.42
CA LEU A 27 -4.72 3.86 4.40
C LEU A 27 -3.44 4.20 3.64
N THR A 28 -2.38 3.38 3.79
CA THR A 28 -1.13 3.51 3.03
C THR A 28 -1.39 3.50 1.53
N ALA A 29 -2.15 2.52 1.04
CA ALA A 29 -2.48 2.41 -0.37
C ALA A 29 -3.39 3.57 -0.83
N MET A 30 -4.41 3.92 -0.05
CA MET A 30 -5.33 5.01 -0.39
C MET A 30 -4.63 6.35 -0.55
N ILE A 31 -3.84 6.78 0.44
CA ILE A 31 -3.20 8.11 0.38
C ILE A 31 -2.13 8.21 -0.71
N GLY A 32 -1.54 7.09 -1.11
CA GLY A 32 -0.52 7.05 -2.15
C GLY A 32 -1.08 6.92 -3.57
N LEU A 33 -2.21 6.23 -3.74
CA LEU A 33 -2.81 5.98 -5.06
C LEU A 33 -3.85 7.02 -5.44
N ASP A 34 -4.71 7.44 -4.51
CA ASP A 34 -5.65 8.54 -4.73
C ASP A 34 -5.00 9.87 -4.32
N LYS A 35 -4.55 10.61 -5.33
CA LYS A 35 -3.84 11.89 -5.12
C LYS A 35 -4.64 12.93 -4.35
N LYS A 36 -5.99 12.82 -4.31
CA LYS A 36 -6.84 13.85 -3.67
C LYS A 36 -6.50 14.06 -2.20
N TRP A 37 -6.15 13.01 -1.46
CA TRP A 37 -5.89 13.06 -0.03
C TRP A 37 -4.69 13.93 0.36
N LEU A 38 -3.59 13.81 -0.37
CA LEU A 38 -2.39 14.61 -0.09
C LEU A 38 -2.44 15.98 -0.77
N LYS A 39 -3.20 16.10 -1.87
CA LYS A 39 -3.39 17.37 -2.58
C LYS A 39 -4.03 18.45 -1.71
N GLU A 40 -4.92 18.10 -0.78
CA GLU A 40 -5.50 19.01 0.20
C GLU A 40 -4.44 19.73 1.04
N TYR A 41 -3.27 19.12 1.20
CA TYR A 41 -2.12 19.67 1.94
C TYR A 41 -1.03 20.21 1.02
N SER A 42 -1.33 20.40 -0.28
CA SER A 42 -0.36 20.83 -1.30
C SER A 42 0.83 19.86 -1.43
N ILE A 43 0.60 18.56 -1.23
CA ILE A 43 1.58 17.50 -1.37
C ILE A 43 1.19 16.64 -2.57
N ASP A 44 2.13 16.43 -3.50
CA ASP A 44 1.95 15.45 -4.57
C ASP A 44 2.24 14.04 -4.01
N ALA A 45 1.28 13.13 -4.13
CA ALA A 45 1.44 11.74 -3.70
C ALA A 45 2.60 11.03 -4.40
N ASP A 46 2.95 11.44 -5.63
CA ASP A 46 4.07 10.87 -6.38
C ASP A 46 5.44 11.28 -5.83
N SER A 47 5.49 12.24 -4.90
CA SER A 47 6.70 12.58 -4.15
C SER A 47 7.03 11.59 -3.02
N LEU A 48 6.14 10.65 -2.71
CA LEU A 48 6.43 9.55 -1.79
C LEU A 48 7.47 8.60 -2.41
N ALA A 49 8.47 8.22 -1.63
CA ALA A 49 9.52 7.31 -2.09
C ALA A 49 9.04 5.86 -2.27
N GLY A 50 7.95 5.48 -1.59
CA GLY A 50 7.33 4.18 -1.75
C GLY A 50 6.19 3.93 -0.76
N LEU A 51 5.32 3.00 -1.14
CA LEU A 51 4.15 2.55 -0.39
C LEU A 51 4.35 1.08 -0.05
N ILE A 52 4.33 0.74 1.25
CA ILE A 52 4.60 -0.63 1.70
C ILE A 52 3.48 -1.07 2.65
N PRO A 53 2.27 -1.34 2.14
CA PRO A 53 1.17 -1.83 2.96
C PRO A 53 1.39 -3.29 3.39
N PHE A 54 1.12 -3.58 4.67
CA PHE A 54 1.10 -4.93 5.23
C PHE A 54 -0.34 -5.39 5.35
N SER A 55 -0.71 -6.42 4.63
CA SER A 55 -2.04 -7.03 4.68
C SER A 55 -3.19 -6.01 4.65
N GLY A 56 -3.04 -4.97 3.82
CA GLY A 56 -4.05 -3.94 3.60
C GLY A 56 -5.18 -4.44 2.71
N GLN A 57 -6.43 -4.06 2.98
CA GLN A 57 -7.48 -4.24 2.00
C GLN A 57 -7.22 -3.34 0.80
N VAL A 58 -7.48 -3.85 -0.40
CA VAL A 58 -7.40 -3.06 -1.63
C VAL A 58 -8.75 -2.89 -2.34
N ILE A 59 -9.77 -3.64 -1.89
CA ILE A 59 -11.17 -3.31 -2.13
C ILE A 59 -11.65 -2.31 -1.07
N SER A 60 -12.88 -1.78 -1.21
CA SER A 60 -13.46 -0.85 -0.23
C SER A 60 -13.46 -1.47 1.17
N HIS A 61 -12.92 -0.74 2.15
CA HIS A 61 -12.67 -1.28 3.49
C HIS A 61 -13.95 -1.79 4.16
N PHE A 62 -13.87 -2.90 4.89
CA PHE A 62 -15.04 -3.54 5.51
C PHE A 62 -15.84 -2.60 6.43
N SER A 63 -15.17 -1.69 7.14
CA SER A 63 -15.86 -0.71 7.99
C SER A 63 -16.73 0.25 7.15
N TYR A 64 -16.22 0.70 5.99
CA TYR A 64 -16.96 1.51 5.05
C TYR A 64 -18.18 0.74 4.51
N ARG A 65 -17.98 -0.52 4.07
CA ARG A 65 -19.07 -1.38 3.61
C ARG A 65 -20.14 -1.55 4.67
N LYS A 66 -19.73 -1.88 5.91
CA LYS A 66 -20.65 -2.02 7.05
C LYS A 66 -21.46 -0.75 7.32
N MET A 67 -20.82 0.43 7.28
CA MET A 67 -21.51 1.72 7.47
C MET A 67 -22.57 1.99 6.39
N ASN A 68 -22.38 1.44 5.19
CA ASN A 68 -23.29 1.58 4.06
C ASN A 68 -24.24 0.38 3.89
N GLY A 69 -24.34 -0.51 4.88
CA GLY A 69 -25.24 -1.68 4.84
C GLY A 69 -24.82 -2.76 3.85
N ILE A 70 -23.56 -2.75 3.40
CA ILE A 70 -23.02 -3.75 2.47
C ILE A 70 -22.43 -4.91 3.29
N ASP A 71 -22.73 -6.14 2.91
CA ASP A 71 -22.21 -7.34 3.56
C ASP A 71 -20.68 -7.41 3.50
N ASN A 72 -20.06 -7.94 4.56
CA ASN A 72 -18.60 -8.05 4.66
C ASN A 72 -17.99 -8.97 3.59
N LEU A 73 -18.74 -9.92 3.06
CA LEU A 73 -18.31 -10.85 2.01
C LEU A 73 -18.64 -10.32 0.60
N GLN A 74 -19.39 -9.20 0.50
CA GLN A 74 -19.66 -8.56 -0.79
C GLN A 74 -18.47 -7.73 -1.23
N PRO A 75 -17.69 -8.13 -2.25
CA PRO A 75 -16.59 -7.32 -2.76
C PRO A 75 -17.15 -6.03 -3.39
N THR A 76 -16.56 -4.91 -3.03
CA THR A 76 -16.95 -3.59 -3.55
C THR A 76 -15.70 -2.84 -3.97
N ILE A 77 -15.72 -2.30 -5.18
CA ILE A 77 -14.62 -1.51 -5.74
C ILE A 77 -15.24 -0.18 -6.20
N ASP A 78 -15.06 0.83 -5.39
CA ASP A 78 -15.51 2.20 -5.64
C ASP A 78 -14.37 3.19 -5.32
N GLU A 79 -14.65 4.48 -5.29
CA GLU A 79 -13.65 5.52 -5.00
C GLU A 79 -12.95 5.36 -3.63
N PHE A 80 -13.49 4.53 -2.73
CA PHE A 80 -12.88 4.20 -1.44
C PHE A 80 -12.09 2.89 -1.46
N ALA A 81 -11.87 2.32 -2.65
CA ALA A 81 -11.03 1.14 -2.83
C ALA A 81 -9.67 1.53 -3.43
N PRO A 82 -8.53 1.17 -2.83
CA PRO A 82 -7.22 1.37 -3.46
C PRO A 82 -7.14 0.84 -4.90
N LEU A 83 -7.80 -0.28 -5.17
CA LEU A 83 -7.85 -0.93 -6.48
C LEU A 83 -8.53 -0.07 -7.57
N PHE A 84 -9.43 0.84 -7.19
CA PHE A 84 -10.05 1.78 -8.12
C PHE A 84 -9.05 2.81 -8.67
N HIS A 85 -7.97 3.08 -7.93
CA HIS A 85 -6.98 4.10 -8.23
C HIS A 85 -5.68 3.55 -8.82
N VAL A 86 -5.73 2.36 -9.47
CA VAL A 86 -4.55 1.82 -10.16
C VAL A 86 -4.08 2.76 -11.25
N ARG A 87 -2.78 3.04 -11.29
CA ARG A 87 -2.19 3.97 -12.26
C ARG A 87 -0.72 3.68 -12.50
N LYS A 88 -0.24 4.01 -13.70
CA LYS A 88 1.13 3.72 -14.14
C LYS A 88 2.20 4.52 -13.38
N ASP A 89 1.90 5.74 -13.04
CA ASP A 89 2.80 6.75 -12.47
C ASP A 89 2.78 6.81 -10.93
N ALA A 90 2.23 5.78 -10.28
CA ALA A 90 2.22 5.69 -8.82
C ALA A 90 3.63 5.55 -8.22
N PRO A 91 3.84 5.91 -6.94
CA PRO A 91 5.06 5.53 -6.22
C PRO A 91 5.26 4.01 -6.20
N PRO A 92 6.51 3.52 -6.03
CA PRO A 92 6.78 2.09 -5.83
C PRO A 92 5.80 1.47 -4.83
N LEU A 93 5.16 0.36 -5.20
CA LEU A 93 4.12 -0.30 -4.40
C LEU A 93 4.56 -1.72 -4.04
N ILE A 94 4.75 -1.97 -2.75
CA ILE A 94 5.22 -3.25 -2.22
C ILE A 94 4.12 -3.85 -1.35
N LEU A 95 3.32 -4.71 -1.93
CA LEU A 95 2.24 -5.41 -1.25
C LEU A 95 2.83 -6.59 -0.46
N ILE A 96 2.59 -6.65 0.84
CA ILE A 96 3.05 -7.76 1.69
C ILE A 96 1.83 -8.33 2.40
N THR A 97 1.59 -9.63 2.24
CA THR A 97 0.48 -10.35 2.89
C THR A 97 0.99 -11.50 3.74
N GLY A 98 0.19 -11.98 4.64
CA GLY A 98 0.37 -13.29 5.24
C GLY A 98 0.07 -14.42 4.26
N ASP A 99 0.08 -15.63 4.78
CA ASP A 99 -0.25 -16.85 4.07
C ASP A 99 -1.72 -16.81 3.60
N ARG A 100 -1.97 -17.11 2.33
CA ARG A 100 -3.31 -17.05 1.71
C ARG A 100 -4.36 -17.90 2.41
N GLU A 101 -3.95 -19.04 2.98
CA GLU A 101 -4.86 -19.94 3.69
C GLU A 101 -5.12 -19.50 5.15
N LEU A 102 -4.32 -18.58 5.69
CA LEU A 102 -4.39 -18.12 7.08
C LEU A 102 -4.81 -16.64 7.21
N GLU A 103 -4.87 -15.92 6.10
CA GLU A 103 -5.28 -14.51 6.05
C GLU A 103 -6.81 -14.33 6.16
N LEU A 104 -7.23 -13.09 6.37
CA LEU A 104 -8.63 -12.70 6.50
C LEU A 104 -9.30 -12.53 5.12
N PHE A 105 -10.46 -13.13 4.92
CA PHE A 105 -11.43 -12.80 3.85
C PHE A 105 -10.87 -12.59 2.44
N GLY A 106 -9.99 -13.47 1.95
CA GLY A 106 -9.42 -13.33 0.60
C GLY A 106 -8.41 -12.18 0.48
N ARG A 107 -7.78 -11.79 1.57
CA ARG A 107 -6.82 -10.69 1.63
C ARG A 107 -5.65 -10.86 0.67
N TYR A 108 -5.14 -12.07 0.54
CA TYR A 108 -4.09 -12.37 -0.44
C TYR A 108 -4.60 -12.17 -1.87
N GLU A 109 -5.77 -12.71 -2.19
CA GLU A 109 -6.34 -12.69 -3.54
C GLU A 109 -6.62 -11.26 -4.01
N GLU A 110 -7.18 -10.41 -3.14
CA GLU A 110 -7.38 -9.00 -3.49
C GLU A 110 -6.06 -8.28 -3.76
N ASN A 111 -5.01 -8.52 -2.95
CA ASN A 111 -3.68 -7.96 -3.16
C ASN A 111 -3.00 -8.53 -4.43
N ALA A 112 -3.17 -9.82 -4.72
CA ALA A 112 -2.68 -10.44 -5.95
C ALA A 112 -3.36 -9.85 -7.19
N TYR A 113 -4.67 -9.58 -7.12
CA TYR A 113 -5.40 -8.90 -8.18
C TYR A 113 -4.92 -7.45 -8.35
N MET A 114 -4.71 -6.71 -7.25
CA MET A 114 -4.13 -5.37 -7.28
C MET A 114 -2.75 -5.36 -7.95
N TRP A 115 -1.86 -6.27 -7.56
CA TRP A 115 -0.55 -6.43 -8.19
C TRP A 115 -0.68 -6.66 -9.70
N ARG A 116 -1.60 -7.53 -10.12
CA ARG A 116 -1.84 -7.82 -11.53
C ARG A 116 -2.32 -6.58 -12.29
N MET A 117 -3.27 -5.85 -11.74
CA MET A 117 -3.81 -4.64 -12.35
C MET A 117 -2.76 -3.54 -12.48
N MET A 118 -1.92 -3.33 -11.47
CA MET A 118 -0.80 -2.39 -11.54
C MET A 118 0.16 -2.75 -12.68
N LYS A 119 0.48 -4.04 -12.86
CA LYS A 119 1.31 -4.51 -13.99
C LYS A 119 0.65 -4.25 -15.34
N LEU A 120 -0.66 -4.47 -15.45
CA LEU A 120 -1.40 -4.27 -16.71
C LEU A 120 -1.47 -2.81 -17.14
N VAL A 121 -1.58 -1.87 -16.19
CA VAL A 121 -1.50 -0.44 -16.50
C VAL A 121 -0.07 0.05 -16.75
N GLY A 122 0.91 -0.85 -16.67
CA GLY A 122 2.33 -0.55 -16.96
C GLY A 122 3.10 0.02 -15.77
N HIS A 123 2.65 -0.16 -14.54
CA HIS A 123 3.41 0.20 -13.36
C HIS A 123 4.51 -0.85 -13.12
N GLU A 124 5.78 -0.47 -13.30
CA GLU A 124 6.91 -1.39 -13.30
C GLU A 124 7.35 -1.80 -11.88
N ASP A 125 7.24 -0.88 -10.90
CA ASP A 125 7.77 -1.06 -9.55
C ASP A 125 6.68 -1.51 -8.55
N THR A 126 5.92 -2.55 -8.93
CA THR A 126 4.95 -3.22 -8.05
C THR A 126 5.40 -4.64 -7.75
N TYR A 127 5.48 -4.97 -6.45
CA TYR A 127 5.83 -6.31 -5.96
C TYR A 127 4.75 -6.84 -5.02
N LEU A 128 4.60 -8.15 -4.99
CA LEU A 128 3.75 -8.87 -4.05
C LEU A 128 4.61 -9.91 -3.33
N TYR A 129 4.51 -9.92 -2.01
CA TYR A 129 5.15 -10.89 -1.13
C TYR A 129 4.10 -11.58 -0.28
N GLU A 130 4.15 -12.90 -0.24
CA GLU A 130 3.37 -13.76 0.63
C GLU A 130 4.29 -14.34 1.71
N ILE A 131 3.89 -14.24 2.97
CA ILE A 131 4.62 -14.78 4.11
C ILE A 131 3.96 -16.08 4.55
N GLY A 132 4.43 -17.20 4.00
CA GLY A 132 3.89 -18.52 4.29
C GLY A 132 3.92 -18.88 5.77
N GLY A 133 2.88 -19.58 6.23
CA GLY A 133 2.72 -20.00 7.62
C GLY A 133 2.34 -18.90 8.62
N HIS A 134 2.11 -17.66 8.19
CA HIS A 134 1.77 -16.54 9.06
C HIS A 134 0.41 -15.95 8.66
N GLY A 135 -0.54 -16.00 9.57
CA GLY A 135 -1.84 -15.32 9.39
C GLY A 135 -1.72 -13.80 9.59
N HIS A 136 -2.87 -13.12 9.56
CA HIS A 136 -3.01 -11.67 9.53
C HIS A 136 -2.16 -10.90 10.55
N GLY A 137 -2.19 -11.28 11.82
CA GLY A 137 -1.41 -10.61 12.88
C GLY A 137 0.07 -10.97 12.84
N PRO A 138 0.41 -12.28 12.93
CA PRO A 138 1.79 -12.75 13.00
C PRO A 138 2.66 -12.38 11.80
N MET A 139 2.08 -12.11 10.60
CA MET A 139 2.84 -11.71 9.43
C MET A 139 3.59 -10.39 9.61
N GLY A 140 3.17 -9.55 10.55
CA GLY A 140 3.75 -8.22 10.75
C GLY A 140 5.25 -8.24 11.07
N GLU A 141 5.69 -9.16 11.92
CA GLU A 141 7.11 -9.23 12.30
C GLU A 141 8.03 -9.57 11.12
N PRO A 142 7.85 -10.68 10.38
CA PRO A 142 8.70 -10.96 9.22
C PRO A 142 8.53 -9.94 8.08
N ALA A 143 7.38 -9.26 7.98
CA ALA A 143 7.16 -8.20 6.99
C ALA A 143 8.14 -7.03 7.14
N PHE A 144 8.60 -6.70 8.35
CA PHE A 144 9.60 -5.65 8.56
C PHE A 144 10.94 -5.97 7.89
N TYR A 145 11.32 -7.24 7.79
CA TYR A 145 12.51 -7.62 7.06
C TYR A 145 12.37 -7.29 5.57
N ILE A 146 11.24 -7.65 4.95
CA ILE A 146 10.95 -7.35 3.55
C ILE A 146 10.89 -5.83 3.34
N LEU A 147 10.21 -5.10 4.20
CA LEU A 147 10.16 -3.63 4.17
C LEU A 147 11.57 -3.03 4.12
N HIS A 148 12.46 -3.46 5.01
CA HIS A 148 13.83 -2.95 5.07
C HIS A 148 14.62 -3.25 3.79
N GLN A 149 14.48 -4.44 3.23
CA GLN A 149 15.12 -4.80 1.97
C GLN A 149 14.59 -3.95 0.80
N GLN A 150 13.28 -3.72 0.75
CA GLN A 150 12.67 -2.93 -0.32
C GLN A 150 13.01 -1.45 -0.21
N ILE A 151 13.05 -0.88 0.99
CA ILE A 151 13.55 0.50 1.20
C ILE A 151 14.99 0.62 0.66
N LYS A 152 15.89 -0.30 1.04
CA LYS A 152 17.27 -0.30 0.54
C LYS A 152 17.33 -0.41 -0.98
N ARG A 153 16.54 -1.30 -1.59
CA ARG A 153 16.46 -1.47 -3.04
C ARG A 153 16.06 -0.14 -3.71
N ILE A 154 14.96 0.46 -3.26
CA ILE A 154 14.41 1.69 -3.85
C ILE A 154 15.42 2.84 -3.72
N LEU A 155 16.06 3.00 -2.56
CA LEU A 155 17.03 4.07 -2.32
C LEU A 155 18.32 3.92 -3.14
N ASN A 156 18.68 2.68 -3.52
CA ASN A 156 19.88 2.38 -4.32
C ASN A 156 19.59 2.32 -5.83
N THR A 157 18.30 2.37 -6.24
CA THR A 157 17.94 2.43 -7.66
C THR A 157 18.13 3.87 -8.14
N PRO A 158 18.93 4.10 -9.21
CA PRO A 158 19.06 5.43 -9.79
C PRO A 158 17.68 5.99 -10.16
N ALA A 159 17.46 7.29 -9.91
CA ALA A 159 16.25 7.95 -10.39
C ALA A 159 16.13 7.77 -11.89
N LYS A 160 14.98 7.34 -12.37
CA LYS A 160 14.70 7.32 -13.82
C LYS A 160 14.83 8.76 -14.33
N GLN A 161 15.75 8.97 -15.28
CA GLN A 161 15.94 10.26 -15.95
C GLN A 161 14.75 10.54 -16.88
#